data_97bd6eb161f5f9e7cccd01d38df23d58
#
_entry.id   97bd6eb161f5f9e7cccd01d38df23d58
#
_cell.length_a   1.000
_cell.length_b   1.000
_cell.length_c   1.000
_cell.angle_alpha   90.00
_cell.angle_beta   90.00
_cell.angle_gamma   90.00
#
_symmetry.space_group_name_H-M   'P 1'
#
loop_
_entity.id
_entity.type
_entity.pdbx_description
1 polymer ?
#
loop_
_entity_poly.entity_id
_entity_poly.type
_entity_poly.pdbx_seq_one_letter_code
_entity_poly.pdbx_strand_id
1 'polypeptide(L)'
;MLLPTLAAFGRAEGRLGLRSFEMTPAAAKASECLVRAATPADMAAVTAIYAHFVETSAATFDLVAPGEATMQRRLQVVLDHGLPYIVAELEGYVVGYCYASPFRPREGYRFTVEDSIYVRADCKGYGVGTKLLSELISLCKARCCHSIVACICGINKPSVALHQSLGFVPIGTLPEAGKKFGEWLGLSFMQRLL
;
A
#
# COMPACT_ATOMS: atom_id res chain seq x y z
N MET A 1 28.51 51.59 -26.52
CA MET A 1 28.98 50.80 -27.66
C MET A 1 28.64 49.33 -27.42
N LEU A 2 27.60 48.91 -28.12
CA LEU A 2 27.18 47.55 -28.52
C LEU A 2 27.49 46.34 -27.62
N LEU A 3 26.41 45.79 -27.05
CA LEU A 3 26.25 44.40 -26.60
C LEU A 3 26.21 43.44 -27.80
N PRO A 4 26.63 42.17 -27.66
CA PRO A 4 26.14 41.10 -28.49
C PRO A 4 25.25 40.13 -27.71
N THR A 5 24.19 39.85 -28.32
CA THR A 5 23.12 38.87 -28.32
C THR A 5 23.42 37.53 -27.63
N LEU A 6 22.53 37.15 -26.71
CA LEU A 6 22.39 35.78 -26.15
C LEU A 6 21.79 34.84 -27.21
N ALA A 7 22.51 33.77 -27.51
CA ALA A 7 21.99 32.63 -28.24
C ALA A 7 21.20 31.71 -27.29
N ALA A 8 19.98 31.33 -27.71
CA ALA A 8 19.06 30.43 -27.03
C ALA A 8 19.57 28.99 -27.01
N PHE A 9 19.73 28.42 -25.82
CA PHE A 9 19.82 26.96 -25.62
C PHE A 9 18.44 26.41 -25.40
N GLY A 10 17.96 25.64 -26.37
CA GLY A 10 16.71 24.90 -26.28
C GLY A 10 16.77 23.84 -25.19
N ARG A 11 15.87 23.91 -24.22
CA ARG A 11 15.59 22.85 -23.27
C ARG A 11 14.73 21.80 -23.96
N ALA A 12 15.27 20.62 -24.16
CA ALA A 12 14.48 19.43 -24.45
C ALA A 12 13.78 18.99 -23.15
N GLU A 13 12.53 19.40 -22.96
CA GLU A 13 11.65 18.86 -21.91
C GLU A 13 11.13 17.50 -22.35
N GLY A 14 11.80 16.43 -21.93
CA GLY A 14 11.26 15.10 -21.91
C GLY A 14 10.25 14.97 -20.77
N ARG A 15 9.02 15.45 -20.96
CA ARG A 15 7.90 15.12 -20.07
C ARG A 15 7.53 13.67 -20.30
N LEU A 16 7.98 12.76 -19.41
CA LEU A 16 7.26 11.51 -19.18
C LEU A 16 5.86 11.90 -18.71
N GLY A 17 4.87 11.70 -19.59
CA GLY A 17 3.49 12.05 -19.34
C GLY A 17 2.88 11.15 -18.26
N LEU A 18 2.96 11.56 -17.01
CA LEU A 18 1.96 11.21 -16.02
C LEU A 18 0.64 11.85 -16.48
N ARG A 19 -0.12 11.15 -17.29
CA ARG A 19 -1.50 11.56 -17.59
C ARG A 19 -2.25 11.57 -16.25
N SER A 20 -2.64 12.76 -15.80
CA SER A 20 -3.62 12.95 -14.74
C SER A 20 -4.89 12.24 -15.20
N PHE A 21 -5.24 11.19 -14.49
CA PHE A 21 -6.44 10.40 -14.75
C PHE A 21 -7.63 11.20 -14.22
N GLU A 22 -8.44 11.79 -15.11
CA GLU A 22 -9.69 12.43 -14.74
C GLU A 22 -10.73 11.35 -14.40
N MET A 23 -10.99 11.18 -13.11
CA MET A 23 -11.92 10.18 -12.62
C MET A 23 -13.35 10.69 -12.57
N THR A 24 -14.25 10.00 -13.24
CA THR A 24 -15.70 10.13 -13.16
C THR A 24 -16.31 9.42 -11.93
N PRO A 25 -17.60 9.69 -11.55
CA PRO A 25 -18.17 9.43 -10.21
C PRO A 25 -17.98 8.01 -9.63
N ALA A 26 -17.86 7.98 -8.32
CA ALA A 26 -17.34 6.87 -7.49
C ALA A 26 -18.09 5.52 -7.61
N ALA A 27 -19.39 5.51 -7.76
CA ALA A 27 -20.19 4.28 -7.66
C ALA A 27 -20.08 3.35 -8.88
N ALA A 28 -19.88 3.88 -10.08
CA ALA A 28 -19.75 3.08 -11.30
C ALA A 28 -18.41 2.36 -11.40
N LYS A 29 -17.34 2.92 -10.84
CA LYS A 29 -15.97 2.40 -10.96
C LYS A 29 -15.60 1.32 -9.94
N ALA A 30 -16.26 1.23 -8.80
CA ALA A 30 -16.02 0.14 -7.85
C ALA A 30 -16.36 -1.24 -8.44
N SER A 31 -17.34 -1.34 -9.33
CA SER A 31 -17.70 -2.60 -9.99
C SER A 31 -16.63 -3.09 -10.96
N GLU A 32 -15.86 -2.20 -11.55
CA GLU A 32 -14.82 -2.49 -12.57
C GLU A 32 -13.44 -2.73 -11.98
N CYS A 33 -13.26 -2.56 -10.67
CA CYS A 33 -11.97 -2.83 -10.02
C CYS A 33 -11.70 -4.34 -10.00
N LEU A 34 -10.67 -4.77 -10.73
CA LEU A 34 -10.16 -6.14 -10.73
C LEU A 34 -9.12 -6.29 -9.63
N VAL A 35 -9.26 -7.33 -8.78
CA VAL A 35 -8.23 -7.73 -7.83
C VAL A 35 -7.60 -9.02 -8.33
N ARG A 36 -6.28 -9.04 -8.42
CA ARG A 36 -5.50 -10.19 -8.91
C ARG A 36 -4.17 -10.35 -8.19
N ALA A 37 -3.55 -11.50 -8.33
CA ALA A 37 -2.18 -11.71 -7.86
C ALA A 37 -1.22 -10.67 -8.50
N ALA A 38 -0.30 -10.17 -7.69
CA ALA A 38 0.76 -9.30 -8.18
C ALA A 38 1.81 -10.09 -8.97
N THR A 39 2.38 -9.43 -9.95
CA THR A 39 3.49 -9.93 -10.77
C THR A 39 4.70 -8.99 -10.68
N PRO A 40 5.90 -9.39 -11.06
CA PRO A 40 7.05 -8.49 -11.12
C PRO A 40 6.80 -7.24 -11.99
N ALA A 41 5.96 -7.34 -13.02
CA ALA A 41 5.61 -6.21 -13.90
C ALA A 41 4.81 -5.09 -13.18
N ASP A 42 4.15 -5.42 -12.07
CA ASP A 42 3.37 -4.45 -11.29
C ASP A 42 4.25 -3.59 -10.38
N MET A 43 5.51 -3.99 -10.17
CA MET A 43 6.33 -3.39 -9.11
C MET A 43 6.71 -1.94 -9.37
N ALA A 44 6.76 -1.49 -10.60
CA ALA A 44 6.92 -0.07 -10.91
C ALA A 44 5.75 0.77 -10.33
N ALA A 45 4.51 0.34 -10.56
CA ALA A 45 3.32 1.02 -10.03
C ALA A 45 3.21 0.90 -8.50
N VAL A 46 3.47 -0.29 -7.95
CA VAL A 46 3.50 -0.55 -6.50
C VAL A 46 4.53 0.34 -5.81
N THR A 47 5.73 0.49 -6.40
CA THR A 47 6.79 1.36 -5.89
C THR A 47 6.35 2.81 -5.87
N ALA A 48 5.73 3.31 -6.93
CA ALA A 48 5.22 4.67 -7.00
C ALA A 48 4.13 4.95 -5.95
N ILE A 49 3.21 3.99 -5.76
CA ILE A 49 2.18 4.08 -4.71
C ILE A 49 2.84 4.14 -3.33
N TYR A 50 3.78 3.26 -3.03
CA TYR A 50 4.44 3.20 -1.73
C TYR A 50 5.29 4.44 -1.45
N ALA A 51 6.06 4.91 -2.43
CA ALA A 51 6.88 6.12 -2.33
C ALA A 51 6.05 7.33 -1.90
N HIS A 52 4.87 7.52 -2.50
CA HIS A 52 3.94 8.57 -2.10
C HIS A 52 3.61 8.49 -0.59
N PHE A 53 3.32 7.31 -0.04
CA PHE A 53 3.02 7.17 1.38
C PHE A 53 4.25 7.39 2.27
N VAL A 54 5.43 6.96 1.84
CA VAL A 54 6.68 7.21 2.57
C VAL A 54 6.94 8.71 2.69
N GLU A 55 6.76 9.45 1.62
CA GLU A 55 7.11 10.88 1.52
C GLU A 55 6.06 11.80 2.14
N THR A 56 4.77 11.41 2.12
CA THR A 56 3.67 12.33 2.44
C THR A 56 2.83 11.95 3.65
N SER A 57 3.06 10.77 4.25
CA SER A 57 2.19 10.28 5.31
C SER A 57 2.91 9.49 6.40
N ALA A 58 2.24 9.36 7.53
CA ALA A 58 2.64 8.49 8.63
C ALA A 58 2.10 7.05 8.50
N ALA A 59 1.60 6.63 7.33
CA ALA A 59 1.05 5.29 7.14
C ALA A 59 2.13 4.19 7.11
N THR A 60 3.39 4.56 7.05
CA THR A 60 4.55 3.65 7.15
C THR A 60 5.68 4.35 7.90
N PHE A 61 6.49 3.56 8.60
CA PHE A 61 7.71 4.05 9.28
C PHE A 61 8.95 4.06 8.38
N ASP A 62 8.88 3.62 7.12
CA ASP A 62 9.99 3.86 6.20
C ASP A 62 10.22 5.37 6.07
N LEU A 63 11.47 5.79 6.22
CA LEU A 63 11.87 7.20 6.13
C LEU A 63 12.34 7.60 4.72
N VAL A 64 12.80 6.63 3.95
CA VAL A 64 13.26 6.79 2.57
C VAL A 64 12.48 5.84 1.68
N ALA A 65 11.95 6.36 0.60
CA ALA A 65 11.21 5.54 -0.36
C ALA A 65 12.14 4.49 -1.01
N PRO A 66 11.79 3.20 -0.97
CA PRO A 66 12.57 2.16 -1.61
C PRO A 66 12.45 2.26 -3.13
N GLY A 67 13.52 1.91 -3.84
CA GLY A 67 13.46 1.71 -5.28
C GLY A 67 12.78 0.39 -5.68
N GLU A 68 12.43 0.28 -6.97
CA GLU A 68 11.70 -0.86 -7.54
C GLU A 68 12.39 -2.21 -7.25
N ALA A 69 13.72 -2.30 -7.40
CA ALA A 69 14.46 -3.52 -7.10
C ALA A 69 14.29 -4.00 -5.65
N THR A 70 14.11 -3.06 -4.70
CA THR A 70 13.82 -3.40 -3.30
C THR A 70 12.38 -3.89 -3.15
N MET A 71 11.43 -3.25 -3.84
CA MET A 71 10.03 -3.70 -3.82
C MET A 71 9.86 -5.06 -4.49
N GLN A 72 10.60 -5.36 -5.56
CA GLN A 72 10.65 -6.70 -6.17
C GLN A 72 11.16 -7.77 -5.18
N ARG A 73 12.21 -7.45 -4.41
CA ARG A 73 12.69 -8.36 -3.35
C ARG A 73 11.64 -8.56 -2.25
N ARG A 74 10.92 -7.49 -1.83
CA ARG A 74 9.83 -7.60 -0.85
C ARG A 74 8.69 -8.48 -1.37
N LEU A 75 8.31 -8.35 -2.64
CA LEU A 75 7.36 -9.25 -3.30
C LEU A 75 7.84 -10.69 -3.21
N GLN A 76 9.08 -10.97 -3.64
CA GLN A 76 9.63 -12.32 -3.64
C GLN A 76 9.63 -12.95 -2.24
N VAL A 77 10.04 -12.19 -1.21
CA VAL A 77 10.00 -12.66 0.20
C VAL A 77 8.59 -13.08 0.61
N VAL A 78 7.56 -12.32 0.24
CA VAL A 78 6.17 -12.67 0.54
C VAL A 78 5.77 -13.97 -0.17
N LEU A 79 6.11 -14.10 -1.45
CA LEU A 79 5.80 -15.29 -2.25
C LEU A 79 6.56 -16.54 -1.77
N ASP A 80 7.81 -16.41 -1.33
CA ASP A 80 8.62 -17.51 -0.78
C ASP A 80 8.02 -18.08 0.51
N HIS A 81 7.29 -17.25 1.27
CA HIS A 81 6.49 -17.70 2.42
C HIS A 81 5.13 -18.31 2.03
N GLY A 82 4.81 -18.40 0.74
CA GLY A 82 3.52 -18.88 0.24
C GLY A 82 2.36 -17.93 0.56
N LEU A 83 2.64 -16.68 0.92
CA LEU A 83 1.65 -15.69 1.33
C LEU A 83 1.15 -14.87 0.14
N PRO A 84 -0.08 -14.32 0.21
CA PRO A 84 -0.66 -13.56 -0.88
C PRO A 84 -0.06 -12.15 -0.99
N TYR A 85 0.22 -11.74 -2.21
CA TYR A 85 0.50 -10.37 -2.63
C TYR A 85 -0.41 -10.06 -3.82
N ILE A 86 -1.29 -9.09 -3.68
CA ILE A 86 -2.35 -8.78 -4.66
C ILE A 86 -2.35 -7.30 -5.01
N VAL A 87 -2.81 -7.00 -6.22
CA VAL A 87 -3.00 -5.64 -6.72
C VAL A 87 -4.46 -5.42 -7.11
N ALA A 88 -4.89 -4.18 -6.99
CA ALA A 88 -6.15 -3.69 -7.52
C ALA A 88 -5.89 -2.91 -8.81
N GLU A 89 -6.61 -3.25 -9.87
CA GLU A 89 -6.50 -2.65 -11.18
C GLU A 89 -7.81 -1.98 -11.58
N LEU A 90 -7.72 -0.75 -12.06
CA LEU A 90 -8.82 0.01 -12.66
C LEU A 90 -8.38 0.46 -14.05
N GLU A 91 -9.17 0.17 -15.07
CA GLU A 91 -8.90 0.59 -16.45
C GLU A 91 -7.47 0.23 -16.93
N GLY A 92 -6.94 -0.92 -16.50
CA GLY A 92 -5.58 -1.37 -16.84
C GLY A 92 -4.46 -0.76 -16.00
N TYR A 93 -4.77 0.06 -14.99
CA TYR A 93 -3.78 0.69 -14.11
C TYR A 93 -3.85 0.13 -12.70
N VAL A 94 -2.70 -0.21 -12.12
CA VAL A 94 -2.61 -0.58 -10.71
C VAL A 94 -2.86 0.65 -9.85
N VAL A 95 -3.92 0.60 -9.03
CA VAL A 95 -4.38 1.70 -8.18
C VAL A 95 -4.26 1.42 -6.69
N GLY A 96 -3.88 0.21 -6.32
CA GLY A 96 -3.64 -0.18 -4.94
C GLY A 96 -3.06 -1.58 -4.87
N TYR A 97 -2.55 -1.94 -3.71
CA TYR A 97 -2.03 -3.27 -3.44
C TYR A 97 -2.18 -3.63 -1.97
N CYS A 98 -2.15 -4.93 -1.69
CA CYS A 98 -2.26 -5.48 -0.35
C CYS A 98 -1.49 -6.80 -0.30
N TYR A 99 -0.84 -7.09 0.82
CA TYR A 99 -0.14 -8.35 1.02
C TYR A 99 -0.17 -8.78 2.48
N ALA A 100 0.05 -10.07 2.71
CA ALA A 100 0.30 -10.62 4.03
C ALA A 100 1.79 -10.94 4.18
N SER A 101 2.32 -10.76 5.37
CA SER A 101 3.69 -11.14 5.75
C SER A 101 3.69 -11.92 7.07
N PRO A 102 4.73 -12.71 7.39
CA PRO A 102 4.83 -13.36 8.69
C PRO A 102 4.84 -12.32 9.82
N PHE A 103 3.98 -12.51 10.82
CA PHE A 103 3.87 -11.56 11.95
C PHE A 103 5.16 -11.50 12.78
N ARG A 104 5.78 -12.64 13.08
CA ARG A 104 7.03 -12.75 13.84
C ARG A 104 7.80 -13.98 13.39
N PRO A 105 9.14 -13.99 13.53
CA PRO A 105 9.97 -15.05 12.94
C PRO A 105 9.93 -16.41 13.69
N ARG A 106 9.39 -16.46 14.91
CA ARG A 106 9.32 -17.71 15.68
C ARG A 106 8.21 -18.62 15.17
N GLU A 107 8.47 -19.94 15.11
CA GLU A 107 7.57 -20.93 14.51
C GLU A 107 6.16 -20.96 15.12
N GLY A 108 6.02 -20.67 16.41
CA GLY A 108 4.71 -20.56 17.06
C GLY A 108 3.78 -19.53 16.43
N TYR A 109 4.33 -18.54 15.69
CA TYR A 109 3.54 -17.52 14.97
C TYR A 109 3.22 -17.89 13.52
N ARG A 110 3.55 -19.09 13.03
CA ARG A 110 3.42 -19.48 11.61
C ARG A 110 2.00 -19.33 11.03
N PHE A 111 0.98 -19.33 11.88
CA PHE A 111 -0.42 -19.16 11.47
C PHE A 111 -0.95 -17.73 11.67
N THR A 112 -0.11 -16.81 12.13
CA THR A 112 -0.44 -15.39 12.29
C THR A 112 0.32 -14.58 11.26
N VAL A 113 -0.40 -13.76 10.52
CA VAL A 113 0.17 -12.88 9.50
C VAL A 113 -0.13 -11.43 9.82
N GLU A 114 0.70 -10.52 9.31
CA GLU A 114 0.47 -9.09 9.31
C GLU A 114 0.04 -8.64 7.92
N ASP A 115 -1.00 -7.82 7.81
CA ASP A 115 -1.40 -7.24 6.54
C ASP A 115 -0.77 -5.86 6.31
N SER A 116 -0.61 -5.53 5.04
CA SER A 116 -0.25 -4.20 4.58
C SER A 116 -1.12 -3.84 3.39
N ILE A 117 -1.71 -2.64 3.40
CA ILE A 117 -2.60 -2.16 2.35
C ILE A 117 -2.34 -0.70 2.01
N TYR A 118 -2.22 -0.41 0.72
CA TYR A 118 -1.98 0.91 0.18
C TYR A 118 -2.85 1.14 -1.05
N VAL A 119 -3.57 2.28 -1.08
CA VAL A 119 -4.43 2.67 -2.21
C VAL A 119 -4.06 4.08 -2.64
N ARG A 120 -3.89 4.31 -3.92
CA ARG A 120 -3.62 5.63 -4.49
C ARG A 120 -4.57 6.68 -3.92
N ALA A 121 -4.04 7.88 -3.66
CA ALA A 121 -4.79 8.95 -2.99
C ALA A 121 -6.04 9.38 -3.77
N ASP A 122 -5.95 9.42 -5.09
CA ASP A 122 -7.02 9.76 -6.02
C ASP A 122 -8.07 8.64 -6.22
N CYS A 123 -7.80 7.43 -5.68
CA CYS A 123 -8.71 6.28 -5.74
C CYS A 123 -9.34 5.95 -4.37
N LYS A 124 -9.16 6.81 -3.37
CA LYS A 124 -9.80 6.65 -2.05
C LYS A 124 -11.30 6.88 -2.14
N GLY A 125 -12.07 6.13 -1.33
CA GLY A 125 -13.54 6.21 -1.32
C GLY A 125 -14.24 5.39 -2.41
N TYR A 126 -13.50 4.78 -3.33
CA TYR A 126 -14.06 3.94 -4.42
C TYR A 126 -14.18 2.45 -4.06
N GLY A 127 -14.09 2.09 -2.80
CA GLY A 127 -14.19 0.69 -2.35
C GLY A 127 -12.98 -0.19 -2.66
N VAL A 128 -11.91 0.36 -3.27
CA VAL A 128 -10.69 -0.38 -3.64
C VAL A 128 -10.07 -1.07 -2.43
N GLY A 129 -9.91 -0.33 -1.31
CA GLY A 129 -9.36 -0.89 -0.07
C GLY A 129 -10.19 -2.03 0.49
N THR A 130 -11.53 -1.91 0.45
CA THR A 130 -12.44 -2.97 0.90
C THR A 130 -12.30 -4.23 0.06
N LYS A 131 -12.24 -4.09 -1.27
CA LYS A 131 -12.01 -5.23 -2.18
C LYS A 131 -10.67 -5.91 -1.94
N LEU A 132 -9.59 -5.14 -1.86
CA LEU A 132 -8.26 -5.67 -1.59
C LEU A 132 -8.19 -6.43 -0.26
N LEU A 133 -8.63 -5.81 0.83
CA LEU A 133 -8.52 -6.42 2.15
C LEU A 133 -9.47 -7.62 2.29
N SER A 134 -10.67 -7.57 1.70
CA SER A 134 -11.61 -8.70 1.68
C SER A 134 -11.02 -9.90 0.93
N GLU A 135 -10.40 -9.68 -0.23
CA GLU A 135 -9.73 -10.75 -0.99
C GLU A 135 -8.52 -11.30 -0.24
N LEU A 136 -7.70 -10.44 0.37
CA LEU A 136 -6.56 -10.86 1.18
C LEU A 136 -7.00 -11.79 2.32
N ILE A 137 -8.09 -11.43 3.04
CA ILE A 137 -8.66 -12.24 4.11
C ILE A 137 -9.05 -13.62 3.59
N SER A 138 -9.74 -13.68 2.44
CA SER A 138 -10.15 -14.94 1.80
C SER A 138 -8.95 -15.80 1.42
N LEU A 139 -7.92 -15.19 0.85
CA LEU A 139 -6.69 -15.88 0.47
C LEU A 139 -5.88 -16.37 1.68
N CYS A 140 -5.83 -15.62 2.77
CA CYS A 140 -5.18 -16.04 4.02
C CYS A 140 -5.94 -17.22 4.67
N LYS A 141 -7.27 -17.17 4.68
CA LYS A 141 -8.09 -18.27 5.16
C LYS A 141 -7.88 -19.55 4.35
N ALA A 142 -7.84 -19.44 3.03
CA ALA A 142 -7.56 -20.57 2.13
C ALA A 142 -6.17 -21.19 2.36
N ARG A 143 -5.23 -20.43 2.92
CA ARG A 143 -3.86 -20.87 3.29
C ARG A 143 -3.75 -21.33 4.74
N CYS A 144 -4.88 -21.57 5.42
CA CYS A 144 -4.93 -21.99 6.80
C CYS A 144 -4.26 -21.02 7.80
N CYS A 145 -4.17 -19.73 7.46
CA CYS A 145 -3.86 -18.73 8.47
C CYS A 145 -4.99 -18.70 9.50
N HIS A 146 -4.65 -18.51 10.77
CA HIS A 146 -5.62 -18.45 11.87
C HIS A 146 -5.96 -17.01 12.25
N SER A 147 -5.01 -16.09 12.06
CA SER A 147 -5.14 -14.71 12.51
C SER A 147 -4.43 -13.75 11.58
N ILE A 148 -5.06 -12.59 11.34
CA ILE A 148 -4.43 -11.44 10.67
C ILE A 148 -4.34 -10.31 11.69
N VAL A 149 -3.15 -9.70 11.77
CA VAL A 149 -2.87 -8.50 12.58
C VAL A 149 -2.67 -7.33 11.64
N ALA A 150 -3.36 -6.23 11.90
CA ALA A 150 -3.10 -4.94 11.25
C ALA A 150 -2.27 -4.05 12.18
N CYS A 151 -1.14 -3.54 11.69
CA CYS A 151 -0.28 -2.58 12.37
C CYS A 151 -0.47 -1.20 11.75
N ILE A 152 -1.25 -0.33 12.41
CA ILE A 152 -1.66 0.95 11.86
C ILE A 152 -0.85 2.07 12.53
N CYS A 153 0.01 2.74 11.74
CA CYS A 153 0.88 3.82 12.21
C CYS A 153 0.10 5.13 12.36
N GLY A 154 0.36 5.85 13.44
CA GLY A 154 -0.20 7.18 13.70
C GLY A 154 -1.71 7.18 13.84
N ILE A 155 -2.32 8.36 13.63
CA ILE A 155 -3.78 8.53 13.65
C ILE A 155 -4.33 8.32 12.24
N ASN A 156 -4.49 7.09 11.81
CA ASN A 156 -5.02 6.72 10.49
C ASN A 156 -6.48 6.22 10.59
N LYS A 157 -7.40 7.14 10.87
CA LYS A 157 -8.85 6.82 11.00
C LYS A 157 -9.43 6.06 9.79
N PRO A 158 -9.10 6.41 8.54
CA PRO A 158 -9.59 5.64 7.37
C PRO A 158 -9.15 4.17 7.39
N SER A 159 -7.89 3.89 7.77
CA SER A 159 -7.40 2.51 7.88
C SER A 159 -8.12 1.75 9.01
N VAL A 160 -8.28 2.38 10.18
CA VAL A 160 -9.03 1.78 11.30
C VAL A 160 -10.46 1.45 10.88
N ALA A 161 -11.17 2.37 10.24
CA ALA A 161 -12.54 2.17 9.78
C ALA A 161 -12.65 1.04 8.74
N LEU A 162 -11.69 0.97 7.80
CA LEU A 162 -11.61 -0.11 6.81
C LEU A 162 -11.49 -1.48 7.49
N HIS A 163 -10.54 -1.62 8.41
CA HIS A 163 -10.30 -2.89 9.12
C HIS A 163 -11.50 -3.26 10.00
N GLN A 164 -12.09 -2.30 10.73
CA GLN A 164 -13.31 -2.55 11.51
C GLN A 164 -14.46 -3.05 10.66
N SER A 165 -14.68 -2.44 9.48
CA SER A 165 -15.74 -2.85 8.56
C SER A 165 -15.61 -4.29 8.06
N LEU A 166 -14.39 -4.84 8.12
CA LEU A 166 -14.07 -6.21 7.74
C LEU A 166 -13.78 -7.11 8.94
N GLY A 167 -14.27 -6.75 10.14
CA GLY A 167 -14.29 -7.61 11.32
C GLY A 167 -12.99 -7.66 12.11
N PHE A 168 -12.07 -6.73 11.90
CA PHE A 168 -10.93 -6.55 12.79
C PHE A 168 -11.38 -5.85 14.08
N VAL A 169 -10.88 -6.29 15.20
CA VAL A 169 -11.11 -5.67 16.51
C VAL A 169 -9.84 -4.98 17.02
N PRO A 170 -9.94 -3.82 17.68
CA PRO A 170 -8.79 -3.17 18.31
C PRO A 170 -8.22 -4.07 19.43
N ILE A 171 -6.89 -4.20 19.48
CA ILE A 171 -6.18 -4.95 20.52
C ILE A 171 -5.48 -4.01 21.49
N GLY A 172 -4.89 -2.93 20.99
CA GLY A 172 -4.18 -1.97 21.81
C GLY A 172 -3.34 -1.02 20.96
N THR A 173 -2.69 -0.09 21.63
CA THR A 173 -1.80 0.89 20.98
C THR A 173 -0.48 0.94 21.74
N LEU A 174 0.61 0.89 21.01
CA LEU A 174 1.95 1.17 21.52
C LEU A 174 2.20 2.67 21.30
N PRO A 175 2.22 3.50 22.35
CA PRO A 175 2.50 4.93 22.20
C PRO A 175 3.96 5.12 21.78
N GLU A 176 4.23 6.19 21.03
CA GLU A 176 5.60 6.60 20.68
C GLU A 176 6.46 5.45 20.10
N ALA A 177 5.85 4.60 19.26
CA ALA A 177 6.49 3.40 18.71
C ALA A 177 7.58 3.73 17.68
N GLY A 178 7.48 4.87 16.99
CA GLY A 178 8.44 5.29 15.99
C GLY A 178 8.42 6.79 15.78
N LYS A 179 9.49 7.31 15.14
CA LYS A 179 9.63 8.75 14.87
C LYS A 179 9.66 9.00 13.37
N LYS A 180 8.75 9.89 12.89
CA LYS A 180 8.71 10.31 11.50
C LYS A 180 8.26 11.77 11.39
N PHE A 181 8.80 12.51 10.43
CA PHE A 181 8.55 13.95 10.24
C PHE A 181 8.79 14.79 11.51
N GLY A 182 9.74 14.37 12.34
CA GLY A 182 10.03 15.04 13.61
C GLY A 182 9.15 14.65 14.80
N GLU A 183 8.04 13.94 14.56
CA GLU A 183 7.03 13.59 15.56
C GLU A 183 7.16 12.12 16.03
N TRP A 184 6.92 11.88 17.32
CA TRP A 184 6.73 10.54 17.87
C TRP A 184 5.32 10.03 17.53
N LEU A 185 5.22 8.87 16.94
CA LEU A 185 3.98 8.28 16.47
C LEU A 185 3.70 6.95 17.16
N GLY A 186 2.43 6.75 17.53
CA GLY A 186 1.97 5.47 18.05
C GLY A 186 1.75 4.43 16.96
N LEU A 187 1.64 3.17 17.36
CA LEU A 187 1.29 2.04 16.52
C LEU A 187 0.07 1.33 17.12
N SER A 188 -1.05 1.38 16.42
CA SER A 188 -2.28 0.70 16.83
C SER A 188 -2.34 -0.69 16.22
N PHE A 189 -2.69 -1.68 17.05
CA PHE A 189 -2.87 -3.06 16.64
C PHE A 189 -4.34 -3.39 16.55
N MET A 190 -4.73 -4.00 15.45
CA MET A 190 -6.04 -4.62 15.28
C MET A 190 -5.86 -6.08 14.88
N GLN A 191 -6.82 -6.93 15.19
CA GLN A 191 -6.74 -8.36 14.90
C GLN A 191 -8.07 -8.87 14.35
N ARG A 192 -7.98 -9.80 13.42
CA ARG A 192 -9.09 -10.62 12.95
C ARG A 192 -8.73 -12.09 13.03
N LEU A 193 -9.57 -12.90 13.70
CA LEU A 193 -9.53 -14.36 13.59
C LEU A 193 -10.24 -14.82 12.30
N LEU A 194 -9.72 -15.88 11.64
CA LEU A 194 -10.16 -16.35 10.33
C LEU A 194 -11.02 -17.63 10.39
#